data_f1f188bbfb39452adf5b4742416b10ca
#
_entry.id   f1f188bbfb39452adf5b4742416b10ca
#
_cell.length_a   1.000
_cell.length_b   1.000
_cell.length_c   1.000
_cell.angle_alpha   90.00
_cell.angle_beta   90.00
_cell.angle_gamma   90.00
#
_symmetry.space_group_name_H-M   'P 1'
#
loop_
_entity.id
_entity.type
_entity.pdbx_description
1 polymer ?
#
loop_
_entity_poly.entity_id
_entity_poly.type
_entity_poly.pdbx_seq_one_letter_code
_entity_poly.pdbx_strand_id
1 'polypeptide(L)'
;MKIIILRPIKVTSKVEHDFLFPIFRCKNYLTDLGYTIKLKNKLDNSLLNCDILCVLSTCIRHHGKDKVYMDELRKFSELAKLTYFLDISDSGGVFYERGFEIGAVYYKKQIYHDRSYYTNTNTCEPRMHFDYVIKNNFIKKDSHNIPDNYSHISKNIIDDIRISWNVGLGDYRTFSFPSKTLLRGVIRMQTKICRKPMIFPMFQNRYDFNEYSDRNVDLLSCFGSYDLTSKPISFHRKASADMAASLNGDYKVASGFFPVDEYYTLLRKAKMALSPFGWGEMTWKDFEVFINGIALLKPNMSHLETWPDYYIENETYLPYEWDASDISDLIERVVSKDGFLEQIARNGQERFKSFNIHNDPSPFIQRFETVFA
;
A
#
# COMPACT_ATOMS: atom_id res chain seq x y z
N MET A 1 -13.37 20.58 14.79
CA MET A 1 -13.22 20.72 13.31
C MET A 1 -14.11 19.69 12.61
N LYS A 2 -14.85 20.06 11.58
CA LYS A 2 -15.73 19.18 10.82
C LYS A 2 -15.13 18.84 9.46
N ILE A 3 -14.91 17.55 9.20
CA ILE A 3 -14.32 17.03 7.98
C ILE A 3 -15.37 16.20 7.23
N ILE A 4 -15.55 16.45 5.95
CA ILE A 4 -16.36 15.62 5.08
C ILE A 4 -15.44 14.96 4.06
N ILE A 5 -15.52 13.63 3.95
CA ILE A 5 -14.78 12.86 2.96
C ILE A 5 -15.75 12.41 1.87
N LEU A 6 -15.57 12.95 0.68
CA LEU A 6 -16.29 12.57 -0.52
C LEU A 6 -15.65 11.33 -1.15
N ARG A 7 -16.46 10.33 -1.44
CA ARG A 7 -16.07 9.05 -2.03
C ARG A 7 -17.12 8.61 -3.06
N PRO A 8 -16.79 7.75 -4.04
CA PRO A 8 -17.79 7.29 -5.02
C PRO A 8 -18.89 6.43 -4.36
N ILE A 9 -20.06 6.36 -5.00
CA ILE A 9 -21.25 5.64 -4.47
C ILE A 9 -20.98 4.15 -4.28
N LYS A 10 -20.24 3.55 -5.22
CA LYS A 10 -19.90 2.12 -5.17
C LYS A 10 -18.43 1.97 -4.79
N VAL A 11 -18.15 1.73 -3.53
CA VAL A 11 -16.81 1.37 -3.08
C VAL A 11 -16.68 -0.12 -2.99
N THR A 12 -15.77 -0.64 -3.76
CA THR A 12 -15.38 -2.06 -3.74
C THR A 12 -13.86 -2.22 -3.58
N SER A 13 -13.14 -1.10 -3.52
CA SER A 13 -11.68 -1.11 -3.44
C SER A 13 -11.21 -1.41 -2.01
N LYS A 14 -10.44 -2.49 -1.87
CA LYS A 14 -9.75 -2.79 -0.60
C LYS A 14 -8.78 -1.67 -0.21
N VAL A 15 -8.14 -1.01 -1.18
CA VAL A 15 -7.23 0.13 -0.95
C VAL A 15 -7.96 1.26 -0.22
N GLU A 16 -9.16 1.64 -0.68
CA GLU A 16 -9.94 2.68 -0.03
C GLU A 16 -10.37 2.28 1.39
N HIS A 17 -10.80 1.02 1.55
CA HIS A 17 -11.16 0.50 2.86
C HIS A 17 -9.96 0.59 3.82
N ASP A 18 -8.80 0.11 3.42
CA ASP A 18 -7.61 0.08 4.26
C ASP A 18 -7.07 1.49 4.54
N PHE A 19 -7.18 2.41 3.58
CA PHE A 19 -6.80 3.81 3.78
C PHE A 19 -7.72 4.54 4.78
N LEU A 20 -9.02 4.29 4.74
CA LEU A 20 -9.99 4.90 5.65
C LEU A 20 -10.07 4.19 7.01
N PHE A 21 -9.59 2.97 7.11
CA PHE A 21 -9.70 2.14 8.30
C PHE A 21 -9.17 2.84 9.58
N PRO A 22 -7.98 3.46 9.58
CA PRO A 22 -7.47 4.11 10.80
C PRO A 22 -8.35 5.25 11.29
N ILE A 23 -8.96 6.03 10.39
CA ILE A 23 -9.91 7.10 10.77
C ILE A 23 -11.08 6.52 11.57
N PHE A 24 -11.67 5.43 11.07
CA PHE A 24 -12.83 4.82 11.73
C PHE A 24 -12.44 4.10 13.01
N ARG A 25 -11.27 3.49 13.02
CA ARG A 25 -10.76 2.81 14.22
C ARG A 25 -10.48 3.78 15.35
N CYS A 26 -9.96 4.97 15.02
CA CYS A 26 -9.64 6.01 15.98
C CYS A 26 -10.77 7.03 16.17
N LYS A 27 -11.99 6.75 15.65
CA LYS A 27 -13.08 7.73 15.62
C LYS A 27 -13.39 8.36 16.99
N ASN A 28 -13.42 7.58 18.05
CA ASN A 28 -13.73 8.10 19.39
C ASN A 28 -12.64 9.09 19.85
N TYR A 29 -11.36 8.70 19.73
CA TYR A 29 -10.25 9.58 20.07
C TYR A 29 -10.28 10.89 19.25
N LEU A 30 -10.56 10.80 17.94
CA LEU A 30 -10.66 11.98 17.07
C LEU A 30 -11.87 12.84 17.47
N THR A 31 -12.97 12.23 17.93
CA THR A 31 -14.14 12.98 18.42
C THR A 31 -13.82 13.71 19.72
N ASP A 32 -13.09 13.07 20.64
CA ASP A 32 -12.68 13.68 21.92
C ASP A 32 -11.72 14.87 21.67
N LEU A 33 -10.94 14.83 20.59
CA LEU A 33 -10.10 15.95 20.12
C LEU A 33 -10.90 17.00 19.33
N GLY A 34 -12.21 16.88 19.24
CA GLY A 34 -13.09 17.85 18.59
C GLY A 34 -13.27 17.68 17.08
N TYR A 35 -12.83 16.54 16.49
CA TYR A 35 -13.05 16.24 15.10
C TYR A 35 -14.38 15.53 14.87
N THR A 36 -15.15 16.01 13.89
CA THR A 36 -16.36 15.32 13.41
C THR A 36 -16.13 14.91 11.95
N ILE A 37 -16.09 13.61 11.68
CA ILE A 37 -15.76 13.08 10.34
C ILE A 37 -17.01 12.40 9.75
N LYS A 38 -17.39 12.79 8.52
CA LYS A 38 -18.53 12.21 7.79
C LYS A 38 -18.13 11.77 6.40
N LEU A 39 -18.62 10.61 5.96
CA LEU A 39 -18.51 10.15 4.58
C LEU A 39 -19.72 10.60 3.79
N LYS A 40 -19.49 11.09 2.58
CA LYS A 40 -20.50 11.44 1.58
C LYS A 40 -20.17 10.77 0.25
N ASN A 41 -21.19 10.53 -0.55
CA ASN A 41 -21.04 9.88 -1.85
C ASN A 41 -21.86 10.57 -2.96
N LYS A 42 -22.35 11.76 -2.68
CA LYS A 42 -23.10 12.60 -3.64
C LYS A 42 -22.57 14.02 -3.58
N LEU A 43 -22.59 14.67 -4.71
CA LEU A 43 -22.36 16.12 -4.83
C LEU A 43 -23.67 16.81 -4.49
N ASP A 44 -23.79 17.38 -3.29
CA ASP A 44 -24.93 18.19 -2.83
C ASP A 44 -24.46 19.23 -1.81
N ASN A 45 -25.31 20.20 -1.52
CA ASN A 45 -24.98 21.33 -0.62
C ASN A 45 -24.57 20.89 0.79
N SER A 46 -24.80 19.64 1.18
CA SER A 46 -24.32 19.15 2.49
C SER A 46 -22.79 19.03 2.56
N LEU A 47 -22.09 19.05 1.42
CA LEU A 47 -20.62 19.09 1.35
C LEU A 47 -20.05 20.41 1.87
N LEU A 48 -20.79 21.51 1.73
CA LEU A 48 -20.36 22.85 2.19
C LEU A 48 -20.48 23.02 3.70
N ASN A 49 -21.15 22.12 4.40
CA ASN A 49 -21.29 22.20 5.84
C ASN A 49 -20.11 21.49 6.55
N CYS A 50 -18.87 21.92 6.24
CA CYS A 50 -17.64 21.43 6.86
C CYS A 50 -16.56 22.51 6.88
N ASP A 51 -15.53 22.27 7.68
CA ASP A 51 -14.31 23.09 7.67
C ASP A 51 -13.36 22.62 6.56
N ILE A 52 -13.28 21.28 6.36
CA ILE A 52 -12.46 20.67 5.32
C ILE A 52 -13.30 19.70 4.49
N LEU A 53 -13.30 19.88 3.19
CA LEU A 53 -13.79 18.93 2.20
C LEU A 53 -12.62 18.06 1.69
N CYS A 54 -12.65 16.77 1.96
CA CYS A 54 -11.68 15.82 1.42
C CYS A 54 -12.27 15.11 0.21
N VAL A 55 -11.56 15.08 -0.89
CA VAL A 55 -11.94 14.35 -2.11
C VAL A 55 -11.00 13.17 -2.28
N LEU A 56 -11.52 11.94 -2.23
CA LEU A 56 -10.70 10.76 -2.53
C LEU A 56 -10.43 10.64 -4.03
N SER A 57 -9.22 10.23 -4.39
CA SER A 57 -8.82 10.00 -5.80
C SER A 57 -9.71 8.99 -6.53
N THR A 58 -10.39 8.10 -5.80
CA THR A 58 -11.39 7.20 -6.36
C THR A 58 -12.59 7.92 -6.98
N CYS A 59 -12.92 9.14 -6.54
CA CYS A 59 -13.93 9.97 -7.20
C CYS A 59 -13.49 10.36 -8.61
N ILE A 60 -12.25 10.83 -8.77
CA ILE A 60 -11.68 11.17 -10.08
C ILE A 60 -11.54 9.91 -10.95
N ARG A 61 -11.08 8.80 -10.38
CA ARG A 61 -10.94 7.53 -11.10
C ARG A 61 -12.26 7.05 -11.69
N HIS A 62 -13.37 7.23 -10.99
CA HIS A 62 -14.70 6.77 -11.43
C HIS A 62 -15.44 7.78 -12.30
N HIS A 63 -15.30 9.07 -12.02
CA HIS A 63 -16.09 10.13 -12.62
C HIS A 63 -15.26 11.16 -13.39
N GLY A 64 -13.94 11.03 -13.42
CA GLY A 64 -13.08 12.05 -14.02
C GLY A 64 -13.30 12.30 -15.51
N LYS A 65 -13.86 11.33 -16.26
CA LYS A 65 -14.24 11.52 -17.68
C LYS A 65 -15.60 12.22 -17.83
N ASP A 66 -16.39 12.33 -16.77
CA ASP A 66 -17.67 13.04 -16.74
C ASP A 66 -17.42 14.54 -16.46
N LYS A 67 -17.57 15.34 -17.51
CA LYS A 67 -17.36 16.79 -17.44
C LYS A 67 -18.32 17.46 -16.46
N VAL A 68 -19.61 17.04 -16.46
CA VAL A 68 -20.62 17.62 -15.56
C VAL A 68 -20.24 17.38 -14.10
N TYR A 69 -19.86 16.15 -13.77
CA TYR A 69 -19.41 15.81 -12.42
C TYR A 69 -18.18 16.62 -12.01
N MET A 70 -17.20 16.78 -12.90
CA MET A 70 -15.98 17.53 -12.60
C MET A 70 -16.24 19.04 -12.43
N ASP A 71 -17.12 19.62 -13.24
CA ASP A 71 -17.52 21.03 -13.12
C ASP A 71 -18.29 21.28 -11.82
N GLU A 72 -19.18 20.38 -11.41
CA GLU A 72 -19.83 20.43 -10.11
C GLU A 72 -18.82 20.27 -8.95
N LEU A 73 -17.92 19.28 -9.02
CA LEU A 73 -16.91 19.07 -8.00
C LEU A 73 -16.03 20.31 -7.82
N ARG A 74 -15.62 20.95 -8.91
CA ARG A 74 -14.84 22.22 -8.87
C ARG A 74 -15.61 23.31 -8.13
N LYS A 75 -16.89 23.51 -8.44
CA LYS A 75 -17.75 24.49 -7.75
C LYS A 75 -17.81 24.22 -6.23
N PHE A 76 -18.02 22.95 -5.83
CA PHE A 76 -18.03 22.61 -4.41
C PHE A 76 -16.68 22.82 -3.75
N SER A 77 -15.58 22.56 -4.46
CA SER A 77 -14.22 22.81 -3.95
C SER A 77 -13.94 24.30 -3.76
N GLU A 78 -14.36 25.14 -4.70
CA GLU A 78 -14.22 26.61 -4.63
C GLU A 78 -15.08 27.23 -3.50
N LEU A 79 -16.26 26.66 -3.24
CA LEU A 79 -17.16 27.11 -2.18
C LEU A 79 -16.80 26.58 -0.79
N ALA A 80 -16.05 25.50 -0.70
CA ALA A 80 -15.59 24.94 0.57
C ALA A 80 -14.52 25.86 1.20
N LYS A 81 -14.45 25.91 2.53
CA LYS A 81 -13.44 26.72 3.24
C LYS A 81 -12.03 26.23 2.91
N LEU A 82 -11.84 24.91 2.84
CA LEU A 82 -10.58 24.27 2.50
C LEU A 82 -10.87 22.92 1.85
N THR A 83 -10.18 22.60 0.77
CA THR A 83 -10.31 21.33 0.08
C THR A 83 -8.99 20.56 0.08
N TYR A 84 -9.05 19.28 0.43
CA TYR A 84 -7.94 18.33 0.36
C TYR A 84 -8.24 17.26 -0.66
N PHE A 85 -7.27 16.96 -1.51
CA PHE A 85 -7.31 15.81 -2.39
C PHE A 85 -6.47 14.68 -1.79
N LEU A 86 -7.11 13.55 -1.51
CA LEU A 86 -6.44 12.39 -0.91
C LEU A 86 -6.20 11.34 -2.00
N ASP A 87 -4.98 11.30 -2.54
CA ASP A 87 -4.57 10.37 -3.56
C ASP A 87 -4.12 9.05 -2.94
N ILE A 88 -4.92 8.00 -3.17
CA ILE A 88 -4.70 6.64 -2.71
C ILE A 88 -4.23 5.70 -3.82
N SER A 89 -3.68 6.23 -4.93
CA SER A 89 -3.12 5.42 -6.01
C SER A 89 -2.03 4.46 -5.52
N ASP A 90 -1.86 3.34 -6.24
CA ASP A 90 -0.97 2.27 -5.79
C ASP A 90 0.52 2.64 -5.87
N SER A 91 0.93 3.46 -6.85
CA SER A 91 2.32 3.89 -7.03
C SER A 91 2.56 5.32 -6.60
N GLY A 92 3.78 5.58 -6.11
CA GLY A 92 4.29 6.93 -5.84
C GLY A 92 4.28 7.82 -7.07
N GLY A 93 4.49 7.27 -8.26
CA GLY A 93 4.60 8.02 -9.52
C GLY A 93 3.29 8.40 -10.20
N VAL A 94 2.16 7.79 -9.84
CA VAL A 94 0.87 8.06 -10.48
C VAL A 94 0.16 9.21 -9.80
N PHE A 95 -0.19 10.25 -10.56
CA PHE A 95 -0.96 11.39 -10.10
C PHE A 95 -2.28 11.53 -10.87
N TYR A 96 -3.25 12.19 -10.25
CA TYR A 96 -4.48 12.62 -10.89
C TYR A 96 -4.41 14.12 -11.15
N GLU A 97 -4.08 14.53 -12.38
CA GLU A 97 -4.01 15.93 -12.80
C GLU A 97 -5.25 16.72 -12.38
N ARG A 98 -6.42 16.14 -12.53
CA ARG A 98 -7.70 16.74 -12.13
C ARG A 98 -7.83 16.95 -10.61
N GLY A 99 -7.00 16.30 -9.78
CA GLY A 99 -6.90 16.61 -8.36
C GLY A 99 -6.32 18.01 -8.10
N PHE A 100 -5.43 18.47 -8.99
CA PHE A 100 -4.91 19.84 -8.93
C PHE A 100 -5.90 20.87 -9.49
N GLU A 101 -6.67 20.49 -10.53
CA GLU A 101 -7.67 21.36 -11.16
C GLU A 101 -8.79 21.81 -10.20
N ILE A 102 -9.06 21.08 -9.15
CA ILE A 102 -10.06 21.45 -8.15
C ILE A 102 -9.52 22.38 -7.07
N GLY A 103 -8.27 22.89 -7.19
CA GLY A 103 -7.68 23.83 -6.24
C GLY A 103 -7.40 23.26 -4.85
N ALA A 104 -7.30 21.94 -4.71
CA ALA A 104 -7.12 21.27 -3.46
C ALA A 104 -5.64 21.19 -3.04
N VAL A 105 -5.38 21.17 -1.73
CA VAL A 105 -4.09 20.71 -1.19
C VAL A 105 -3.96 19.21 -1.46
N TYR A 106 -2.89 18.82 -2.15
CA TYR A 106 -2.71 17.45 -2.63
C TYR A 106 -1.95 16.59 -1.62
N TYR A 107 -2.58 15.54 -1.17
CA TYR A 107 -1.97 14.53 -0.28
C TYR A 107 -1.88 13.18 -0.97
N LYS A 108 -0.71 12.52 -0.88
CA LYS A 108 -0.50 11.14 -1.33
C LYS A 108 -0.16 10.22 -0.16
N LYS A 109 -0.46 8.93 -0.30
CA LYS A 109 -0.03 7.91 0.65
C LYS A 109 1.47 7.60 0.56
N GLN A 110 2.09 7.88 -0.60
CA GLN A 110 3.50 7.66 -0.90
C GLN A 110 3.94 8.50 -2.09
N ILE A 111 5.21 8.88 -2.14
CA ILE A 111 5.77 9.79 -3.14
C ILE A 111 7.26 9.46 -3.28
N TYR A 112 7.89 9.79 -4.42
CA TYR A 112 9.31 9.55 -4.59
C TYR A 112 10.15 10.61 -3.86
N HIS A 113 11.27 10.21 -3.26
CA HIS A 113 12.22 11.13 -2.67
C HIS A 113 12.78 12.12 -3.70
N ASP A 114 13.16 11.60 -4.87
CA ASP A 114 13.58 12.46 -5.98
C ASP A 114 12.36 13.06 -6.68
N ARG A 115 12.02 14.28 -6.27
CA ARG A 115 10.90 15.04 -6.85
C ARG A 115 11.13 15.42 -8.32
N SER A 116 12.40 15.48 -8.77
CA SER A 116 12.75 15.80 -10.16
C SER A 116 12.21 14.77 -11.15
N TYR A 117 12.01 13.53 -10.69
CA TYR A 117 11.41 12.46 -11.48
C TYR A 117 10.04 12.85 -12.06
N TYR A 118 9.24 13.60 -11.32
CA TYR A 118 7.90 14.01 -11.75
C TYR A 118 7.88 15.08 -12.84
N THR A 119 8.97 15.83 -12.97
CA THR A 119 9.14 16.88 -13.99
C THR A 119 9.96 16.42 -15.19
N ASN A 120 10.55 15.22 -15.10
CA ASN A 120 11.44 14.68 -16.13
C ASN A 120 10.66 14.16 -17.34
N THR A 121 10.75 14.86 -18.47
CA THR A 121 10.09 14.51 -19.72
C THR A 121 10.69 13.28 -20.42
N ASN A 122 11.85 12.79 -19.97
CA ASN A 122 12.51 11.61 -20.53
C ASN A 122 12.07 10.29 -19.91
N THR A 123 11.12 10.31 -18.94
CA THR A 123 10.58 9.09 -18.38
C THR A 123 9.64 8.40 -19.38
N CYS A 124 9.74 7.08 -19.47
CA CYS A 124 8.85 6.28 -20.32
C CYS A 124 7.54 5.95 -19.63
N GLU A 125 7.54 5.96 -18.30
CA GLU A 125 6.42 5.60 -17.42
C GLU A 125 6.45 6.42 -16.13
N PRO A 126 5.30 6.75 -15.54
CA PRO A 126 5.24 7.47 -14.25
C PRO A 126 5.74 6.62 -13.08
N ARG A 127 5.63 5.30 -13.17
CA ARG A 127 6.13 4.38 -12.15
C ARG A 127 7.60 4.13 -12.38
N MET A 128 8.46 4.50 -11.43
CA MET A 128 9.91 4.32 -11.56
C MET A 128 10.30 2.89 -11.92
N HIS A 129 9.68 1.90 -11.30
CA HIS A 129 10.00 0.50 -11.56
C HIS A 129 9.53 0.02 -12.95
N PHE A 130 8.48 0.62 -13.53
CA PHE A 130 8.10 0.36 -14.93
C PHE A 130 9.08 1.04 -15.89
N ASP A 131 9.43 2.28 -15.60
CA ASP A 131 10.40 3.05 -16.38
C ASP A 131 11.76 2.36 -16.41
N TYR A 132 12.22 1.83 -15.27
CA TYR A 132 13.45 1.03 -15.18
C TYR A 132 13.41 -0.18 -16.10
N VAL A 133 12.35 -0.97 -16.07
CA VAL A 133 12.21 -2.19 -16.88
C VAL A 133 12.21 -1.86 -18.37
N ILE A 134 11.58 -0.76 -18.78
CA ILE A 134 11.52 -0.32 -20.18
C ILE A 134 12.87 0.24 -20.64
N LYS A 135 13.49 1.11 -19.86
CA LYS A 135 14.78 1.75 -20.19
C LYS A 135 15.93 0.76 -20.31
N ASN A 136 15.91 -0.29 -19.49
CA ASN A 136 16.90 -1.36 -19.57
C ASN A 136 16.58 -2.44 -20.62
N ASN A 137 15.56 -2.21 -21.45
CA ASN A 137 15.14 -3.10 -22.54
C ASN A 137 14.73 -4.52 -22.11
N PHE A 138 14.35 -4.71 -20.85
CA PHE A 138 13.82 -6.00 -20.39
C PHE A 138 12.46 -6.30 -21.04
N ILE A 139 11.69 -5.26 -21.35
CA ILE A 139 10.45 -5.35 -22.12
C ILE A 139 10.37 -4.19 -23.12
N LYS A 140 9.59 -4.39 -24.19
CA LYS A 140 9.24 -3.29 -25.10
C LYS A 140 8.17 -2.40 -24.49
N LYS A 141 8.28 -1.10 -24.69
CA LYS A 141 7.25 -0.13 -24.31
C LYS A 141 5.94 -0.49 -25.00
N ASP A 142 4.88 -0.62 -24.23
CA ASP A 142 3.53 -0.83 -24.71
C ASP A 142 2.70 0.42 -24.39
N SER A 143 2.28 1.15 -25.42
CA SER A 143 1.55 2.42 -25.31
C SER A 143 0.20 2.30 -24.55
N HIS A 144 -0.33 1.07 -24.43
CA HIS A 144 -1.58 0.83 -23.73
C HIS A 144 -1.49 0.83 -22.20
N ASN A 145 -0.27 0.84 -21.65
CA ASN A 145 -0.03 0.76 -20.20
C ASN A 145 0.22 2.11 -19.53
N ILE A 146 0.32 3.20 -20.28
CA ILE A 146 0.44 4.55 -19.72
C ILE A 146 -0.94 4.96 -19.21
N PRO A 147 -1.10 5.32 -17.93
CA PRO A 147 -2.37 5.82 -17.43
C PRO A 147 -2.84 7.05 -18.23
N ASP A 148 -4.12 7.08 -18.65
CA ASP A 148 -4.72 8.20 -19.39
C ASP A 148 -4.58 9.57 -18.70
N ASN A 149 -4.21 9.57 -17.42
CA ASN A 149 -4.14 10.75 -16.56
C ASN A 149 -2.70 11.11 -16.16
N TYR A 150 -1.70 10.53 -16.84
CA TYR A 150 -0.31 10.87 -16.58
C TYR A 150 0.09 12.10 -17.39
N SER A 151 0.36 13.18 -16.70
CA SER A 151 1.04 14.36 -17.21
C SER A 151 2.28 14.62 -16.36
N HIS A 152 3.30 15.18 -16.99
CA HIS A 152 4.42 15.74 -16.22
C HIS A 152 3.89 16.89 -15.38
N ILE A 153 4.19 16.86 -14.10
CA ILE A 153 3.71 17.89 -13.16
C ILE A 153 4.67 19.08 -13.24
N SER A 154 4.13 20.28 -13.26
CA SER A 154 4.97 21.47 -13.23
C SER A 154 5.75 21.55 -11.92
N LYS A 155 6.97 22.07 -11.97
CA LYS A 155 7.86 22.17 -10.82
C LYS A 155 7.22 22.91 -9.63
N ASN A 156 6.40 23.91 -9.92
CA ASN A 156 5.73 24.72 -8.89
C ASN A 156 4.66 23.94 -8.09
N ILE A 157 4.15 22.85 -8.65
CA ILE A 157 3.09 22.04 -7.99
C ILE A 157 3.71 20.90 -7.18
N ILE A 158 4.87 20.38 -7.61
CA ILE A 158 5.45 19.19 -7.01
C ILE A 158 5.87 19.40 -5.54
N ASP A 159 6.33 20.60 -5.21
CA ASP A 159 6.79 20.94 -3.86
C ASP A 159 5.62 21.08 -2.87
N ASP A 160 4.39 21.29 -3.37
CA ASP A 160 3.17 21.37 -2.56
C ASP A 160 2.53 20.01 -2.25
N ILE A 161 3.03 18.92 -2.88
CA ILE A 161 2.49 17.58 -2.62
C ILE A 161 2.99 17.07 -1.28
N ARG A 162 2.04 16.69 -0.43
CA ARG A 162 2.28 16.24 0.94
C ARG A 162 1.98 14.75 1.10
N ILE A 163 2.59 14.15 2.13
CA ILE A 163 2.30 12.76 2.49
C ILE A 163 1.15 12.73 3.51
N SER A 164 0.19 11.84 3.27
CA SER A 164 -0.85 11.48 4.24
C SER A 164 -0.39 10.26 5.07
N TRP A 165 -1.03 9.13 4.89
CA TRP A 165 -0.64 7.83 5.46
C TRP A 165 -0.85 6.74 4.42
N ASN A 166 -0.18 5.61 4.61
CA ASN A 166 -0.30 4.49 3.69
C ASN A 166 -1.30 3.43 4.18
N VAL A 167 -1.52 2.43 3.33
CA VAL A 167 -2.48 1.35 3.60
C VAL A 167 -1.98 0.30 4.60
N GLY A 168 -0.74 0.41 5.07
CA GLY A 168 -0.21 -0.48 6.13
C GLY A 168 -0.95 -0.35 7.47
N LEU A 169 -1.66 0.76 7.69
CA LEU A 169 -2.57 0.95 8.82
C LEU A 169 -3.95 0.30 8.63
N GLY A 170 -4.14 -0.48 7.57
CA GLY A 170 -5.41 -1.08 7.21
C GLY A 170 -5.88 -2.22 8.11
N ASP A 171 -6.98 -2.86 7.69
CA ASP A 171 -7.55 -4.00 8.40
C ASP A 171 -6.89 -5.31 7.96
N TYR A 172 -5.89 -5.75 8.72
CA TYR A 172 -5.15 -7.00 8.46
C TYR A 172 -5.49 -8.14 9.42
N ARG A 173 -6.55 -8.00 10.21
CA ARG A 173 -6.98 -9.03 11.18
C ARG A 173 -7.17 -10.41 10.55
N THR A 174 -7.61 -10.46 9.30
CA THR A 174 -7.79 -11.73 8.58
C THR A 174 -6.50 -12.47 8.29
N PHE A 175 -5.35 -11.80 8.28
CA PHE A 175 -4.04 -12.42 8.02
C PHE A 175 -3.45 -13.10 9.25
N SER A 176 -3.91 -12.70 10.44
CA SER A 176 -3.46 -13.26 11.71
C SER A 176 -4.19 -14.55 12.12
N PHE A 177 -5.21 -14.95 11.38
CA PHE A 177 -6.02 -16.12 11.75
C PHE A 177 -5.93 -17.23 10.71
N PRO A 178 -5.99 -18.51 11.14
CA PRO A 178 -6.11 -19.63 10.21
C PRO A 178 -7.30 -19.43 9.26
N SER A 179 -7.14 -19.85 8.01
CA SER A 179 -8.11 -19.55 6.95
C SER A 179 -9.52 -20.07 7.21
N LYS A 180 -9.65 -21.22 7.90
CA LYS A 180 -10.93 -21.88 8.21
C LYS A 180 -11.58 -21.44 9.52
N THR A 181 -11.04 -20.47 10.22
CA THR A 181 -11.69 -20.01 11.46
C THR A 181 -13.02 -19.30 11.18
N LEU A 182 -14.02 -19.59 11.99
CA LEU A 182 -15.32 -18.89 11.97
C LEU A 182 -15.12 -17.36 12.04
N LEU A 183 -14.17 -16.93 12.87
CA LEU A 183 -13.82 -15.53 13.05
C LEU A 183 -13.39 -14.85 11.75
N ARG A 184 -12.56 -15.50 10.93
CA ARG A 184 -12.16 -14.99 9.62
C ARG A 184 -13.37 -14.85 8.69
N GLY A 185 -14.30 -15.80 8.73
CA GLY A 185 -15.57 -15.75 8.00
C GLY A 185 -16.41 -14.55 8.42
N VAL A 186 -16.55 -14.31 9.73
CA VAL A 186 -17.28 -13.18 10.30
C VAL A 186 -16.66 -11.85 9.87
N ILE A 187 -15.34 -11.69 9.99
CA ILE A 187 -14.63 -10.47 9.57
C ILE A 187 -14.83 -10.21 8.07
N ARG A 188 -14.70 -11.24 7.22
CA ARG A 188 -14.92 -11.13 5.76
C ARG A 188 -16.37 -10.75 5.43
N MET A 189 -17.33 -11.38 6.08
CA MET A 189 -18.75 -11.09 5.90
C MET A 189 -19.06 -9.64 6.31
N GLN A 190 -18.52 -9.20 7.42
CA GLN A 190 -18.67 -7.87 7.93
C GLN A 190 -18.15 -6.79 7.00
N THR A 191 -16.95 -6.97 6.43
CA THR A 191 -16.37 -6.04 5.44
C THR A 191 -17.20 -5.98 4.16
N LYS A 192 -17.84 -7.09 3.75
CA LYS A 192 -18.70 -7.15 2.56
C LYS A 192 -20.08 -6.50 2.78
N ILE A 193 -20.71 -6.75 3.92
CA ILE A 193 -22.10 -6.34 4.19
C ILE A 193 -22.17 -4.89 4.68
N CYS A 194 -21.32 -4.51 5.60
CA CYS A 194 -21.46 -3.22 6.28
C CYS A 194 -20.93 -2.04 5.50
N ARG A 195 -20.15 -2.28 4.44
CA ARG A 195 -19.54 -1.23 3.58
C ARG A 195 -18.88 -0.07 4.36
N LYS A 196 -18.86 -0.14 5.67
CA LYS A 196 -18.15 0.71 6.62
C LYS A 196 -17.25 -0.22 7.40
N PRO A 197 -16.04 0.22 7.77
CA PRO A 197 -15.21 -0.52 8.70
C PRO A 197 -15.98 -0.66 10.01
N MET A 198 -16.68 -1.76 10.21
CA MET A 198 -17.26 -2.06 11.52
C MET A 198 -16.16 -2.66 12.38
N ILE A 199 -15.96 -2.06 13.51
CA ILE A 199 -14.87 -2.39 14.39
C ILE A 199 -15.46 -3.19 15.52
N PHE A 200 -15.16 -4.48 15.54
CA PHE A 200 -15.26 -5.24 16.77
C PHE A 200 -13.95 -5.05 17.54
N PRO A 201 -13.94 -4.29 18.64
CA PRO A 201 -12.72 -4.00 19.39
C PRO A 201 -11.99 -5.25 19.88
N MET A 202 -12.73 -6.36 20.04
CA MET A 202 -12.20 -7.63 20.54
C MET A 202 -11.31 -8.41 19.56
N PHE A 203 -11.26 -8.02 18.27
CA PHE A 203 -10.48 -8.73 17.30
C PHE A 203 -9.28 -7.87 16.88
N GLN A 204 -8.14 -8.19 17.44
CA GLN A 204 -6.86 -7.55 17.12
C GLN A 204 -6.05 -8.43 16.18
N ASN A 205 -5.05 -7.86 15.52
CA ASN A 205 -4.03 -8.64 14.83
C ASN A 205 -3.30 -9.50 15.85
N ARG A 206 -3.06 -10.76 15.51
CA ARG A 206 -2.14 -11.61 16.25
C ARG A 206 -0.76 -11.48 15.62
N TYR A 207 0.20 -11.23 16.45
CA TYR A 207 1.62 -11.15 16.08
C TYR A 207 2.35 -12.34 16.71
N ASP A 208 1.98 -13.54 16.26
CA ASP A 208 2.62 -14.75 16.72
C ASP A 208 3.98 -14.86 16.00
N PHE A 209 5.06 -14.90 16.77
CA PHE A 209 6.39 -15.18 16.24
C PHE A 209 6.70 -16.65 16.45
N ASN A 210 6.62 -17.45 15.38
CA ASN A 210 7.06 -18.83 15.44
C ASN A 210 8.58 -18.85 15.51
N GLU A 211 9.13 -19.71 16.38
CA GLU A 211 10.57 -19.87 16.49
C GLU A 211 11.19 -20.20 15.14
N TYR A 212 12.32 -19.60 14.84
CA TYR A 212 12.96 -19.77 13.51
C TYR A 212 13.44 -21.21 13.29
N SER A 213 13.83 -21.90 14.36
CA SER A 213 14.18 -23.34 14.36
C SER A 213 13.05 -24.25 13.85
N ASP A 214 11.81 -23.85 14.09
CA ASP A 214 10.63 -24.64 13.68
C ASP A 214 10.21 -24.38 12.24
N ARG A 215 10.83 -23.41 11.57
CA ARG A 215 10.53 -23.06 10.19
C ARG A 215 11.30 -23.97 9.23
N ASN A 216 10.56 -24.69 8.42
CA ASN A 216 11.10 -25.70 7.51
C ASN A 216 10.94 -25.36 6.02
N VAL A 217 10.54 -24.13 5.67
CA VAL A 217 10.54 -23.56 4.34
C VAL A 217 11.54 -22.40 4.35
N ASP A 218 12.61 -22.49 3.55
CA ASP A 218 13.62 -21.44 3.53
C ASP A 218 13.12 -20.22 2.80
N LEU A 219 12.45 -20.39 1.64
CA LEU A 219 11.94 -19.30 0.82
C LEU A 219 10.51 -19.56 0.35
N LEU A 220 9.61 -18.61 0.59
CA LEU A 220 8.26 -18.57 0.03
C LEU A 220 8.19 -17.61 -1.15
N SER A 221 8.04 -18.15 -2.38
CA SER A 221 7.87 -17.40 -3.62
C SER A 221 6.44 -17.62 -4.17
N CYS A 222 5.47 -17.02 -3.50
CA CYS A 222 4.05 -17.13 -3.84
C CYS A 222 3.45 -15.74 -4.00
N PHE A 223 3.20 -15.32 -5.23
CA PHE A 223 2.57 -14.04 -5.57
C PHE A 223 1.71 -14.19 -6.83
N GLY A 224 0.85 -13.20 -7.14
CA GLY A 224 -0.16 -13.32 -8.18
C GLY A 224 0.39 -13.68 -9.57
N SER A 225 -0.50 -14.04 -10.51
CA SER A 225 -0.17 -14.54 -11.85
C SER A 225 0.88 -13.70 -12.58
N TYR A 226 1.71 -14.37 -13.38
CA TYR A 226 2.66 -13.73 -14.31
C TYR A 226 1.97 -13.30 -15.61
N ASP A 227 0.86 -13.95 -15.98
CA ASP A 227 0.06 -13.63 -17.17
C ASP A 227 -0.86 -12.45 -16.87
N LEU A 228 -0.27 -11.28 -16.69
CA LEU A 228 -1.00 -10.04 -16.47
C LEU A 228 -1.04 -9.19 -17.73
N THR A 229 -2.05 -8.35 -17.83
CA THR A 229 -2.14 -7.34 -18.89
C THR A 229 -0.99 -6.35 -18.85
N SER A 230 -0.40 -6.09 -17.67
CA SER A 230 0.78 -5.23 -17.51
C SER A 230 2.07 -6.03 -17.61
N LYS A 231 2.80 -5.83 -18.72
CA LYS A 231 4.12 -6.45 -18.97
C LYS A 231 5.16 -6.14 -17.88
N PRO A 232 5.29 -4.91 -17.35
CA PRO A 232 6.25 -4.63 -16.28
C PRO A 232 5.98 -5.44 -15.00
N ILE A 233 4.70 -5.60 -14.60
CA ILE A 233 4.35 -6.43 -13.43
C ILE A 233 4.68 -7.91 -13.71
N SER A 234 4.36 -8.38 -14.91
CA SER A 234 4.69 -9.75 -15.34
C SER A 234 6.20 -9.98 -15.31
N PHE A 235 6.99 -9.02 -15.78
CA PHE A 235 8.45 -9.09 -15.72
C PHE A 235 8.95 -9.23 -14.28
N HIS A 236 8.59 -8.32 -13.38
CA HIS A 236 9.04 -8.36 -11.98
C HIS A 236 8.69 -9.68 -11.29
N ARG A 237 7.46 -10.15 -11.50
CA ARG A 237 7.02 -11.41 -10.89
C ARG A 237 7.71 -12.62 -11.48
N LYS A 238 7.88 -12.64 -12.81
CA LYS A 238 8.56 -13.75 -13.48
C LYS A 238 10.03 -13.80 -13.12
N ALA A 239 10.74 -12.69 -13.17
CA ALA A 239 12.17 -12.61 -12.80
C ALA A 239 12.37 -13.10 -11.36
N SER A 240 11.58 -12.62 -10.40
CA SER A 240 11.65 -13.08 -9.00
C SER A 240 11.30 -14.57 -8.84
N ALA A 241 10.36 -15.08 -9.63
CA ALA A 241 9.98 -16.50 -9.58
C ALA A 241 11.03 -17.41 -10.21
N ASP A 242 11.61 -17.02 -11.34
CA ASP A 242 12.67 -17.77 -12.02
C ASP A 242 13.92 -17.85 -11.13
N MET A 243 14.28 -16.74 -10.46
CA MET A 243 15.37 -16.73 -9.48
C MET A 243 15.07 -17.62 -8.28
N ALA A 244 13.86 -17.58 -7.73
CA ALA A 244 13.47 -18.49 -6.65
C ALA A 244 13.52 -19.96 -7.08
N ALA A 245 13.11 -20.26 -8.31
CA ALA A 245 13.15 -21.61 -8.84
C ALA A 245 14.58 -22.15 -9.03
N SER A 246 15.54 -21.29 -9.39
CA SER A 246 16.95 -21.68 -9.55
C SER A 246 17.62 -22.09 -8.23
N LEU A 247 17.08 -21.65 -7.10
CA LEU A 247 17.56 -22.00 -5.75
C LEU A 247 17.04 -23.37 -5.26
N ASN A 248 16.13 -23.98 -6.00
CA ASN A 248 15.53 -25.24 -5.59
C ASN A 248 16.57 -26.39 -5.69
N GLY A 249 16.80 -27.08 -4.60
CA GLY A 249 17.84 -28.09 -4.45
C GLY A 249 18.84 -27.72 -3.35
N ASP A 250 19.29 -26.48 -3.32
CA ASP A 250 20.12 -25.96 -2.23
C ASP A 250 19.29 -25.46 -1.04
N TYR A 251 18.06 -24.98 -1.33
CA TYR A 251 17.10 -24.47 -0.36
C TYR A 251 15.73 -25.11 -0.53
N LYS A 252 14.96 -25.19 0.55
CA LYS A 252 13.54 -25.59 0.51
C LYS A 252 12.67 -24.44 0.05
N VAL A 253 12.45 -24.34 -1.25
CA VAL A 253 11.66 -23.28 -1.89
C VAL A 253 10.22 -23.74 -2.07
N ALA A 254 9.26 -22.99 -1.52
CA ALA A 254 7.84 -23.13 -1.84
C ALA A 254 7.45 -22.05 -2.86
N SER A 255 7.20 -22.44 -4.10
CA SER A 255 6.89 -21.52 -5.20
C SER A 255 5.59 -21.89 -5.92
N GLY A 256 4.90 -20.88 -6.50
CA GLY A 256 3.69 -21.07 -7.27
C GLY A 256 2.40 -20.61 -6.58
N PHE A 257 1.28 -21.18 -7.01
CA PHE A 257 -0.04 -20.89 -6.47
C PHE A 257 -0.50 -21.97 -5.53
N PHE A 258 -0.94 -21.57 -4.36
CA PHE A 258 -1.46 -22.47 -3.33
C PHE A 258 -2.90 -22.10 -2.97
N PRO A 259 -3.75 -23.10 -2.62
CA PRO A 259 -4.98 -22.83 -1.94
C PRO A 259 -4.74 -21.96 -0.70
N VAL A 260 -5.70 -21.10 -0.37
CA VAL A 260 -5.52 -20.10 0.70
C VAL A 260 -5.06 -20.74 2.03
N ASP A 261 -5.60 -21.90 2.39
CA ASP A 261 -5.26 -22.61 3.64
C ASP A 261 -3.81 -23.11 3.63
N GLU A 262 -3.37 -23.65 2.50
CA GLU A 262 -2.01 -24.12 2.30
C GLU A 262 -1.04 -22.94 2.29
N TYR A 263 -1.38 -21.86 1.59
CA TYR A 263 -0.57 -20.63 1.57
C TYR A 263 -0.28 -20.11 2.97
N TYR A 264 -1.30 -20.01 3.85
CA TYR A 264 -1.06 -19.54 5.22
C TYR A 264 -0.29 -20.56 6.08
N THR A 265 -0.38 -21.83 5.75
CA THR A 265 0.43 -22.86 6.40
C THR A 265 1.90 -22.70 6.01
N LEU A 266 2.18 -22.53 4.71
CA LEU A 266 3.53 -22.30 4.20
C LEU A 266 4.09 -20.96 4.72
N LEU A 267 3.27 -19.92 4.73
CA LEU A 267 3.67 -18.61 5.24
C LEU A 267 4.21 -18.71 6.67
N ARG A 268 3.53 -19.40 7.57
CA ARG A 268 4.00 -19.59 8.96
C ARG A 268 5.24 -20.47 9.11
N LYS A 269 5.55 -21.28 8.10
CA LYS A 269 6.72 -22.17 8.08
C LYS A 269 7.90 -21.55 7.33
N ALA A 270 7.73 -20.42 6.68
CA ALA A 270 8.76 -19.78 5.89
C ALA A 270 9.71 -18.94 6.76
N LYS A 271 11.01 -19.00 6.46
CA LYS A 271 12.02 -18.12 7.01
C LYS A 271 12.06 -16.78 6.26
N MET A 272 11.96 -16.83 4.94
CA MET A 272 11.97 -15.69 4.04
C MET A 272 10.78 -15.72 3.09
N ALA A 273 10.34 -14.55 2.62
CA ALA A 273 9.32 -14.46 1.60
C ALA A 273 9.62 -13.36 0.57
N LEU A 274 9.55 -13.69 -0.71
CA LEU A 274 9.66 -12.74 -1.81
C LEU A 274 8.36 -11.95 -1.99
N SER A 275 8.48 -10.64 -2.15
CA SER A 275 7.37 -9.74 -2.43
C SER A 275 7.73 -8.73 -3.53
N PRO A 276 7.69 -9.13 -4.80
CA PRO A 276 7.97 -8.25 -5.92
C PRO A 276 6.93 -7.13 -6.04
N PHE A 277 7.26 -6.07 -6.78
CA PHE A 277 6.33 -4.99 -7.07
C PHE A 277 5.07 -5.47 -7.82
N GLY A 278 3.99 -4.73 -7.62
CA GLY A 278 2.74 -4.87 -8.35
C GLY A 278 2.44 -3.61 -9.17
N TRP A 279 1.19 -3.13 -9.11
CA TRP A 279 0.80 -1.83 -9.67
C TRP A 279 1.46 -0.66 -8.95
N GLY A 280 1.90 -0.89 -7.74
CA GLY A 280 2.68 0.01 -6.91
C GLY A 280 3.75 -0.73 -6.15
N GLU A 281 4.50 0.05 -5.38
CA GLU A 281 5.69 -0.40 -4.67
C GLU A 281 5.32 -1.22 -3.43
N MET A 282 4.32 -0.77 -2.67
CA MET A 282 3.81 -1.48 -1.50
C MET A 282 2.74 -2.50 -1.88
N THR A 283 2.82 -3.68 -1.31
CA THR A 283 1.85 -4.76 -1.54
C THR A 283 1.26 -5.27 -0.22
N TRP A 284 0.05 -5.83 -0.25
CA TRP A 284 -0.54 -6.44 0.94
C TRP A 284 0.28 -7.62 1.47
N LYS A 285 1.03 -8.29 0.59
CA LYS A 285 1.92 -9.38 0.97
C LYS A 285 3.01 -8.92 1.93
N ASP A 286 3.53 -7.70 1.77
CA ASP A 286 4.53 -7.13 2.68
C ASP A 286 4.01 -7.15 4.12
N PHE A 287 2.76 -6.73 4.31
CA PHE A 287 2.11 -6.68 5.62
C PHE A 287 1.76 -8.08 6.17
N GLU A 288 1.40 -9.03 5.29
CA GLU A 288 1.24 -10.44 5.68
C GLU A 288 2.56 -11.01 6.23
N VAL A 289 3.67 -10.69 5.57
CA VAL A 289 5.02 -11.14 5.93
C VAL A 289 5.42 -10.55 7.28
N PHE A 290 5.26 -9.24 7.48
CA PHE A 290 5.56 -8.58 8.74
C PHE A 290 4.71 -9.13 9.89
N ILE A 291 3.40 -9.30 9.71
CA ILE A 291 2.50 -9.83 10.73
C ILE A 291 2.92 -11.23 11.19
N ASN A 292 3.40 -12.06 10.28
CA ASN A 292 3.79 -13.44 10.57
C ASN A 292 5.28 -13.59 10.98
N GLY A 293 6.01 -12.48 11.17
CA GLY A 293 7.39 -12.48 11.62
C GLY A 293 8.31 -13.26 10.67
N ILE A 294 8.28 -12.92 9.38
CA ILE A 294 9.07 -13.54 8.31
C ILE A 294 10.01 -12.48 7.74
N ALA A 295 11.23 -12.84 7.36
CA ALA A 295 12.13 -11.91 6.70
C ALA A 295 11.58 -11.57 5.29
N LEU A 296 11.26 -10.30 5.08
CA LEU A 296 10.77 -9.79 3.81
C LEU A 296 11.91 -9.57 2.83
N LEU A 297 11.89 -10.25 1.68
CA LEU A 297 12.73 -9.93 0.52
C LEU A 297 11.91 -9.12 -0.47
N LYS A 298 12.35 -7.91 -0.78
CA LYS A 298 11.61 -6.96 -1.60
C LYS A 298 12.55 -6.15 -2.48
N PRO A 299 12.13 -5.75 -3.71
CA PRO A 299 12.93 -4.80 -4.48
C PRO A 299 13.24 -3.56 -3.65
N ASN A 300 14.42 -2.97 -3.83
CA ASN A 300 14.86 -1.81 -3.07
C ASN A 300 13.80 -0.69 -3.05
N MET A 301 13.45 -0.25 -1.84
CA MET A 301 12.39 0.73 -1.54
C MET A 301 12.91 2.13 -1.23
N SER A 302 14.22 2.36 -1.27
CA SER A 302 14.85 3.64 -0.85
C SER A 302 14.42 4.86 -1.66
N HIS A 303 13.84 4.65 -2.85
CA HIS A 303 13.30 5.71 -3.70
C HIS A 303 11.96 6.28 -3.19
N LEU A 304 11.34 5.63 -2.21
CA LEU A 304 9.97 5.91 -1.80
C LEU A 304 9.91 6.56 -0.41
N GLU A 305 9.25 7.70 -0.34
CA GLU A 305 8.87 8.36 0.90
C GLU A 305 7.40 8.02 1.24
N THR A 306 7.13 7.53 2.45
CA THR A 306 5.79 7.13 2.90
C THR A 306 5.68 7.21 4.41
N TRP A 307 4.45 7.23 4.94
CA TRP A 307 4.19 7.16 6.36
C TRP A 307 3.04 6.16 6.67
N PRO A 308 3.17 5.23 7.63
CA PRO A 308 4.44 4.88 8.29
C PRO A 308 5.47 4.32 7.30
N ASP A 309 6.76 4.55 7.57
CA ASP A 309 7.81 3.86 6.84
C ASP A 309 8.12 2.53 7.55
N TYR A 310 7.89 1.44 6.83
CA TYR A 310 8.16 0.08 7.30
C TYR A 310 9.45 -0.50 6.73
N TYR A 311 10.06 0.20 5.74
CA TYR A 311 11.11 -0.36 4.89
C TYR A 311 12.47 0.25 5.22
N ILE A 312 13.12 -0.24 6.30
CA ILE A 312 14.47 0.14 6.69
C ILE A 312 15.41 -0.96 6.17
N GLU A 313 16.26 -0.61 5.21
CA GLU A 313 17.14 -1.56 4.52
C GLU A 313 18.05 -2.32 5.48
N ASN A 314 18.13 -3.64 5.32
CA ASN A 314 18.92 -4.56 6.14
C ASN A 314 18.61 -4.50 7.65
N GLU A 315 17.50 -3.85 8.01
CA GLU A 315 16.99 -3.81 9.38
C GLU A 315 15.61 -4.44 9.49
N THR A 316 14.64 -4.02 8.66
CA THR A 316 13.28 -4.54 8.67
C THR A 316 12.92 -5.36 7.44
N TYR A 317 13.71 -5.24 6.38
CA TYR A 317 13.57 -6.03 5.16
C TYR A 317 14.94 -6.17 4.47
N LEU A 318 15.01 -7.10 3.53
CA LEU A 318 16.19 -7.39 2.71
C LEU A 318 15.94 -6.86 1.30
N PRO A 319 16.62 -5.77 0.88
CA PRO A 319 16.49 -5.22 -0.46
C PRO A 319 17.19 -6.10 -1.49
N TYR A 320 16.56 -6.25 -2.68
CA TYR A 320 17.20 -6.80 -3.87
C TYR A 320 17.02 -5.87 -5.07
N GLU A 321 17.81 -6.08 -6.12
CA GLU A 321 17.78 -5.28 -7.32
C GLU A 321 16.45 -5.43 -8.08
N TRP A 322 15.99 -4.37 -8.74
CA TRP A 322 14.68 -4.35 -9.40
C TRP A 322 14.51 -5.37 -10.53
N ASP A 323 15.60 -5.88 -11.10
CA ASP A 323 15.61 -6.97 -12.07
C ASP A 323 15.73 -8.36 -11.43
N ALA A 324 15.82 -8.41 -10.10
CA ALA A 324 15.96 -9.63 -9.31
C ALA A 324 17.30 -10.38 -9.53
N SER A 325 18.30 -9.74 -10.16
CA SER A 325 19.57 -10.40 -10.55
C SER A 325 20.42 -10.85 -9.36
N ASP A 326 20.27 -10.21 -8.20
CA ASP A 326 21.10 -10.44 -7.00
C ASP A 326 20.42 -11.30 -5.91
N ILE A 327 19.23 -11.83 -6.15
CA ILE A 327 18.47 -12.59 -5.13
C ILE A 327 19.27 -13.80 -4.63
N SER A 328 19.95 -14.53 -5.53
CA SER A 328 20.76 -15.71 -5.16
C SER A 328 21.88 -15.32 -4.20
N ASP A 329 22.68 -14.33 -4.58
CA ASP A 329 23.82 -13.86 -3.77
C ASP A 329 23.34 -13.27 -2.43
N LEU A 330 22.20 -12.57 -2.46
CA LEU A 330 21.57 -12.04 -1.25
C LEU A 330 21.22 -13.18 -0.28
N ILE A 331 20.55 -14.21 -0.77
CA ILE A 331 20.11 -15.34 0.08
C ILE A 331 21.31 -16.09 0.64
N GLU A 332 22.32 -16.43 -0.17
CA GLU A 332 23.54 -17.06 0.27
C GLU A 332 24.22 -16.25 1.39
N ARG A 333 24.38 -14.95 1.17
CA ARG A 333 24.99 -14.03 2.13
C ARG A 333 24.23 -13.94 3.45
N VAL A 334 22.89 -13.95 3.43
CA VAL A 334 22.11 -13.77 4.66
C VAL A 334 21.90 -15.07 5.42
N VAL A 335 21.80 -16.19 4.73
CA VAL A 335 21.66 -17.52 5.36
C VAL A 335 22.97 -17.93 6.02
N SER A 336 24.14 -17.53 5.49
CA SER A 336 25.44 -17.81 6.08
C SER A 336 25.68 -17.06 7.41
N LYS A 337 24.86 -16.06 7.75
CA LYS A 337 24.97 -15.28 8.98
C LYS A 337 24.01 -15.81 10.04
N ASP A 338 24.55 -16.41 11.09
CA ASP A 338 23.73 -16.96 12.17
C ASP A 338 22.85 -15.88 12.82
N GLY A 339 21.57 -16.20 13.03
CA GLY A 339 20.58 -15.33 13.66
C GLY A 339 20.15 -14.09 12.85
N PHE A 340 20.81 -13.77 11.72
CA PHE A 340 20.56 -12.52 11.00
C PHE A 340 19.14 -12.45 10.38
N LEU A 341 18.70 -13.54 9.74
CA LEU A 341 17.34 -13.61 9.17
C LEU A 341 16.27 -13.46 10.25
N GLU A 342 16.45 -14.12 11.39
CA GLU A 342 15.54 -13.98 12.52
C GLU A 342 15.48 -12.54 13.02
N GLN A 343 16.64 -11.87 13.10
CA GLN A 343 16.72 -10.46 13.51
C GLN A 343 15.93 -9.56 12.55
N ILE A 344 16.10 -9.71 11.24
CA ILE A 344 15.34 -8.97 10.22
C ILE A 344 13.83 -9.21 10.38
N ALA A 345 13.42 -10.46 10.57
CA ALA A 345 12.03 -10.82 10.73
C ALA A 345 11.39 -10.23 12.00
N ARG A 346 12.12 -10.27 13.12
CA ARG A 346 11.69 -9.67 14.40
C ARG A 346 11.59 -8.14 14.28
N ASN A 347 12.61 -7.50 13.75
CA ASN A 347 12.61 -6.05 13.54
C ASN A 347 11.46 -5.60 12.65
N GLY A 348 11.23 -6.30 11.51
CA GLY A 348 10.13 -6.01 10.60
C GLY A 348 8.77 -6.15 11.28
N GLN A 349 8.56 -7.21 12.08
CA GLN A 349 7.33 -7.42 12.82
C GLN A 349 7.13 -6.35 13.90
N GLU A 350 8.15 -6.04 14.71
CA GLU A 350 8.07 -5.02 15.76
C GLU A 350 7.86 -3.62 15.18
N ARG A 351 8.53 -3.30 14.05
CA ARG A 351 8.31 -2.04 13.33
C ARG A 351 6.87 -1.93 12.84
N PHE A 352 6.31 -2.98 12.24
CA PHE A 352 4.92 -2.99 11.82
C PHE A 352 3.96 -2.90 13.00
N LYS A 353 4.25 -3.59 14.09
CA LYS A 353 3.46 -3.61 15.32
C LYS A 353 3.47 -2.26 16.05
N SER A 354 4.57 -1.50 15.99
CA SER A 354 4.67 -0.18 16.63
C SER A 354 3.69 0.86 16.06
N PHE A 355 3.18 0.64 14.84
CA PHE A 355 2.14 1.45 14.24
C PHE A 355 0.76 0.79 14.29
N ASN A 356 0.60 -0.28 15.07
CA ASN A 356 -0.68 -0.96 15.18
C ASN A 356 -1.68 -0.14 15.99
N ILE A 357 -2.60 0.51 15.30
CA ILE A 357 -3.64 1.37 15.85
C ILE A 357 -4.63 0.66 16.82
N HIS A 358 -4.60 -0.67 16.89
CA HIS A 358 -5.37 -1.41 17.89
C HIS A 358 -4.70 -1.38 19.27
N ASN A 359 -3.37 -1.33 19.30
CA ASN A 359 -2.58 -1.30 20.52
C ASN A 359 -2.35 0.14 20.99
N ASP A 360 -1.90 0.98 20.06
CA ASP A 360 -1.63 2.40 20.31
C ASP A 360 -2.10 3.25 19.14
N PRO A 361 -3.18 4.04 19.29
CA PRO A 361 -3.66 4.95 18.26
C PRO A 361 -2.83 6.23 18.14
N SER A 362 -1.97 6.54 19.10
CA SER A 362 -1.29 7.84 19.21
C SER A 362 -0.45 8.21 17.98
N PRO A 363 0.34 7.31 17.36
CA PRO A 363 1.08 7.67 16.15
C PRO A 363 0.16 8.11 14.99
N PHE A 364 -0.97 7.41 14.81
CA PHE A 364 -1.92 7.79 13.77
C PHE A 364 -2.63 9.11 14.11
N ILE A 365 -3.00 9.34 15.35
CA ILE A 365 -3.65 10.59 15.78
C ILE A 365 -2.73 11.79 15.52
N GLN A 366 -1.46 11.70 15.90
CA GLN A 366 -0.47 12.74 15.62
C GLN A 366 -0.32 12.99 14.11
N ARG A 367 -0.28 11.92 13.30
CA ARG A 367 -0.23 12.06 11.84
C ARG A 367 -1.50 12.69 11.28
N PHE A 368 -2.65 12.29 11.79
CA PHE A 368 -3.94 12.86 11.41
C PHE A 368 -3.99 14.37 11.70
N GLU A 369 -3.55 14.79 12.88
CA GLU A 369 -3.45 16.21 13.23
C GLU A 369 -2.47 16.95 12.31
N THR A 370 -1.30 16.37 11.99
CA THR A 370 -0.35 16.96 11.02
C THR A 370 -0.99 17.18 9.64
N VAL A 371 -1.86 16.27 9.20
CA VAL A 371 -2.55 16.38 7.90
C VAL A 371 -3.68 17.40 7.95
N PHE A 372 -4.39 17.52 9.07
CA PHE A 372 -5.62 18.31 9.17
C PHE A 372 -5.51 19.55 10.09
N ALA A 373 -4.33 19.85 10.62
CA ALA A 373 -4.10 21.04 11.44
C ALA A 373 -4.11 22.36 10.65
#